data_d96a41fe99c34fb2dd7ae50b34e1321e
#
_entry.id   d96a41fe99c34fb2dd7ae50b34e1321e
#
_cell.length_a   1.000
_cell.length_b   1.000
_cell.length_c   1.000
_cell.angle_alpha   90.00
_cell.angle_beta   90.00
_cell.angle_gamma   90.00
#
_symmetry.space_group_name_H-M   'P 1'
#
loop_
_entity.id
_entity.type
_entity.pdbx_description
1 polymer ?
#
loop_
_entity_poly.entity_id
_entity_poly.type
_entity_poly.pdbx_seq_one_letter_code
_entity_poly.pdbx_strand_id
1 'polypeptide(L)'
;QALIDGLAQGVTPSELDVRPLVQESGRTVSDNAVLKAKAYYDCTGLPALSGDSGLLLLDIPQSSPEQPGTQIRRVVHGEETTDEEMLTYYMELARRHGGRLRAAYQNAHCLYAGPGRIWLRTETPQECARTAFYLVDTPCALRHPGWPLDSLAVRMDTGTYFMEDHAAVQTDDATLSDLALPYRPWLEASMQALADLQRNEGEKET
;
A
#
# COMPACT_ATOMS: atom_id res chain seq x y z
N GLN A 1 13.28 -2.16 0.54
CA GLN A 1 14.68 -1.83 0.89
C GLN A 1 15.00 -0.40 0.48
N ALA A 2 14.68 0.04 -0.74
CA ALA A 2 14.93 1.40 -1.23
C ALA A 2 14.46 2.52 -0.27
N LEU A 3 13.36 2.31 0.47
CA LEU A 3 12.84 3.29 1.42
C LEU A 3 13.79 3.54 2.61
N ILE A 4 14.52 2.52 3.06
CA ILE A 4 15.39 2.58 4.23
C ILE A 4 16.88 2.71 3.90
N ASP A 5 17.26 2.66 2.62
CA ASP A 5 18.65 2.72 2.19
C ASP A 5 19.36 3.98 2.70
N GLY A 6 20.51 3.77 3.35
CA GLY A 6 21.29 4.81 3.98
C GLY A 6 20.74 5.36 5.32
N LEU A 7 19.57 4.85 5.79
CA LEU A 7 18.98 5.21 7.08
C LEU A 7 19.21 4.14 8.14
N ALA A 8 19.05 2.88 7.77
CA ALA A 8 19.24 1.75 8.67
C ALA A 8 19.58 0.49 7.88
N GLN A 9 20.13 -0.49 8.59
CA GLN A 9 20.20 -1.85 8.07
C GLN A 9 18.83 -2.52 8.24
N GLY A 10 18.13 -2.75 7.14
CA GLY A 10 16.88 -3.48 7.12
C GLY A 10 17.10 -4.97 6.95
N VAL A 11 16.29 -5.75 7.64
CA VAL A 11 16.16 -7.20 7.44
C VAL A 11 14.73 -7.52 7.06
N THR A 12 14.55 -8.45 6.14
CA THR A 12 13.21 -8.89 5.72
C THR A 12 12.67 -9.97 6.65
N PRO A 13 11.34 -10.14 6.74
CA PRO A 13 10.76 -11.26 7.48
C PRO A 13 11.28 -12.63 7.05
N SER A 14 11.58 -12.81 5.76
CA SER A 14 12.14 -14.05 5.22
C SER A 14 13.55 -14.32 5.71
N GLU A 15 14.38 -13.30 5.88
CA GLU A 15 15.73 -13.42 6.44
C GLU A 15 15.71 -13.79 7.94
N LEU A 16 14.65 -13.39 8.65
CA LEU A 16 14.45 -13.71 10.06
C LEU A 16 13.66 -15.03 10.28
N ASP A 17 13.21 -15.65 9.20
CA ASP A 17 12.30 -16.82 9.22
C ASP A 17 11.05 -16.60 10.09
N VAL A 18 10.48 -15.40 10.06
CA VAL A 18 9.26 -15.04 10.78
C VAL A 18 8.10 -14.78 9.82
N ARG A 19 6.93 -15.35 10.14
CA ARG A 19 5.69 -15.19 9.36
C ARG A 19 4.51 -15.08 10.31
N PRO A 20 4.35 -13.94 11.02
CA PRO A 20 3.19 -13.77 11.88
C PRO A 20 1.90 -13.83 11.07
N LEU A 21 0.89 -14.53 11.60
CA LEU A 21 -0.46 -14.46 11.04
C LEU A 21 -1.09 -13.12 11.41
N VAL A 22 -1.18 -12.23 10.44
CA VAL A 22 -1.80 -10.93 10.64
C VAL A 22 -3.25 -10.98 10.14
N GLN A 23 -4.21 -10.76 11.05
CA GLN A 23 -5.58 -10.51 10.64
C GLN A 23 -5.72 -9.03 10.24
N GLU A 24 -5.85 -8.77 8.96
CA GLU A 24 -6.08 -7.44 8.41
C GLU A 24 -7.55 -7.02 8.60
N SER A 25 -7.93 -6.78 9.84
CA SER A 25 -9.29 -6.40 10.25
C SER A 25 -9.49 -4.89 10.37
N GLY A 26 -8.48 -4.11 10.00
CA GLY A 26 -8.52 -2.66 10.03
C GLY A 26 -9.54 -2.10 9.03
N ARG A 27 -10.18 -0.99 9.42
CA ARG A 27 -11.13 -0.28 8.55
C ARG A 27 -10.42 0.64 7.55
N THR A 28 -9.19 1.01 7.85
CA THR A 28 -8.36 1.90 7.05
C THR A 28 -7.01 1.26 6.74
N VAL A 29 -6.34 1.74 5.70
CA VAL A 29 -4.96 1.34 5.39
C VAL A 29 -4.01 1.63 6.56
N SER A 30 -4.28 2.68 7.32
CA SER A 30 -3.52 3.02 8.53
C SER A 30 -3.65 1.96 9.61
N ASP A 31 -4.88 1.48 9.86
CA ASP A 31 -5.13 0.43 10.86
C ASP A 31 -4.38 -0.85 10.49
N ASN A 32 -4.47 -1.26 9.23
CA ASN A 32 -3.79 -2.48 8.76
C ASN A 32 -2.26 -2.33 8.78
N ALA A 33 -1.72 -1.17 8.41
CA ALA A 33 -0.28 -0.90 8.52
C ALA A 33 0.19 -1.05 9.98
N VAL A 34 -0.57 -0.52 10.94
CA VAL A 34 -0.27 -0.67 12.37
C VAL A 34 -0.34 -2.13 12.83
N LEU A 35 -1.40 -2.85 12.45
CA LEU A 35 -1.58 -4.27 12.78
C LEU A 35 -0.40 -5.11 12.27
N LYS A 36 0.02 -4.89 11.03
CA LYS A 36 1.19 -5.56 10.44
C LYS A 36 2.47 -5.23 11.20
N ALA A 37 2.80 -3.95 11.39
CA ALA A 37 4.03 -3.55 12.09
C ALA A 37 4.10 -4.11 13.50
N LYS A 38 2.98 -4.04 14.24
CA LYS A 38 2.88 -4.58 15.59
C LYS A 38 3.11 -6.10 15.63
N ALA A 39 2.48 -6.86 14.73
CA ALA A 39 2.64 -8.30 14.68
C ALA A 39 4.09 -8.74 14.43
N TYR A 40 4.80 -8.04 13.54
CA TYR A 40 6.23 -8.31 13.31
C TYR A 40 7.10 -7.91 14.50
N TYR A 41 6.82 -6.77 15.13
CA TYR A 41 7.52 -6.37 16.35
C TYR A 41 7.32 -7.38 17.49
N ASP A 42 6.08 -7.82 17.71
CA ASP A 42 5.76 -8.79 18.76
C ASP A 42 6.49 -10.13 18.57
N CYS A 43 6.78 -10.52 17.31
CA CYS A 43 7.55 -11.73 16.99
C CYS A 43 9.07 -11.56 17.10
N THR A 44 9.59 -10.37 16.83
CA THR A 44 11.04 -10.17 16.65
C THR A 44 11.69 -9.33 17.73
N GLY A 45 10.92 -8.49 18.43
CA GLY A 45 11.43 -7.44 19.32
C GLY A 45 12.14 -6.29 18.60
N LEU A 46 12.23 -6.33 17.25
CA LEU A 46 12.89 -5.32 16.45
C LEU A 46 11.87 -4.26 15.97
N PRO A 47 12.29 -2.98 15.83
CA PRO A 47 11.46 -1.99 15.17
C PRO A 47 11.00 -2.47 13.80
N ALA A 48 9.70 -2.42 13.55
CA ALA A 48 9.11 -2.95 12.32
C ALA A 48 8.51 -1.83 11.47
N LEU A 49 8.93 -1.77 10.20
CA LEU A 49 8.33 -0.92 9.18
C LEU A 49 7.38 -1.77 8.33
N SER A 50 6.14 -1.33 8.23
CA SER A 50 5.14 -1.98 7.39
C SER A 50 4.38 -0.97 6.54
N GLY A 51 3.67 -1.48 5.53
CA GLY A 51 2.74 -0.71 4.71
C GLY A 51 1.44 -1.45 4.45
N ASP A 52 0.42 -0.68 4.12
CA ASP A 52 -0.84 -1.17 3.60
C ASP A 52 -1.36 -0.26 2.49
N SER A 53 -2.13 -0.82 1.57
CA SER A 53 -2.67 -0.09 0.42
C SER A 53 -4.16 -0.38 0.26
N GLY A 54 -4.91 0.67 -0.07
CA GLY A 54 -6.33 0.60 -0.41
C GLY A 54 -6.60 1.27 -1.75
N LEU A 55 -7.76 1.00 -2.32
CA LEU A 55 -8.21 1.61 -3.57
C LEU A 55 -9.26 2.68 -3.28
N LEU A 56 -9.05 3.89 -3.79
CA LEU A 56 -10.00 4.97 -3.79
C LEU A 56 -10.55 5.19 -5.20
N LEU A 57 -11.87 5.26 -5.32
CA LEU A 57 -12.57 5.65 -6.54
C LEU A 57 -12.87 7.14 -6.43
N LEU A 58 -12.14 7.97 -7.17
CA LEU A 58 -12.14 9.43 -7.01
C LEU A 58 -13.41 10.10 -7.53
N ASP A 59 -14.15 9.43 -8.39
CA ASP A 59 -15.42 9.93 -8.98
C ASP A 59 -16.66 9.49 -8.18
N ILE A 60 -16.46 8.71 -7.12
CA ILE A 60 -17.51 8.21 -6.24
C ILE A 60 -17.33 8.81 -4.84
N PRO A 61 -18.40 9.24 -4.15
CA PRO A 61 -18.31 9.74 -2.79
C PRO A 61 -17.62 8.75 -1.85
N GLN A 62 -16.78 9.23 -0.94
CA GLN A 62 -16.07 8.37 0.00
C GLN A 62 -17.00 7.56 0.92
N SER A 63 -18.22 8.06 1.16
CA SER A 63 -19.24 7.37 1.94
C SER A 63 -20.05 6.35 1.13
N SER A 64 -19.79 6.20 -0.16
CA SER A 64 -20.49 5.23 -1.00
C SER A 64 -20.13 3.79 -0.60
N PRO A 65 -21.10 2.87 -0.60
CA PRO A 65 -20.83 1.45 -0.42
C PRO A 65 -20.03 0.82 -1.57
N GLU A 66 -19.89 1.53 -2.69
CA GLU A 66 -19.06 1.12 -3.82
C GLU A 66 -17.57 1.44 -3.63
N GLN A 67 -17.19 2.19 -2.56
CA GLN A 67 -15.79 2.43 -2.25
C GLN A 67 -15.13 1.16 -1.69
N PRO A 68 -14.10 0.62 -2.37
CA PRO A 68 -13.45 -0.61 -1.91
C PRO A 68 -12.57 -0.40 -0.68
N GLY A 69 -11.90 0.75 -0.57
CA GLY A 69 -10.97 1.02 0.52
C GLY A 69 -9.93 -0.09 0.68
N THR A 70 -9.84 -0.69 1.86
CA THR A 70 -8.97 -1.85 2.15
C THR A 70 -9.53 -3.19 1.67
N GLN A 71 -10.79 -3.22 1.20
CA GLN A 71 -11.51 -4.44 0.85
C GLN A 71 -11.46 -4.75 -0.66
N ILE A 72 -10.38 -4.39 -1.33
CA ILE A 72 -10.24 -4.48 -2.80
C ILE A 72 -10.61 -5.87 -3.33
N ARG A 73 -10.22 -6.94 -2.64
CA ARG A 73 -10.49 -8.34 -2.98
C ARG A 73 -11.75 -8.91 -2.32
N ARG A 74 -12.45 -8.14 -1.48
CA ARG A 74 -13.62 -8.60 -0.70
C ARG A 74 -14.90 -7.86 -1.06
N VAL A 75 -14.88 -7.15 -2.19
CA VAL A 75 -15.99 -6.29 -2.63
C VAL A 75 -17.24 -7.06 -3.05
N VAL A 76 -17.13 -8.34 -3.43
CA VAL A 76 -18.24 -9.11 -3.98
C VAL A 76 -19.09 -9.77 -2.88
N HIS A 77 -18.45 -10.49 -1.94
CA HIS A 77 -19.14 -11.30 -0.93
C HIS A 77 -18.60 -11.10 0.48
N GLY A 78 -17.73 -10.11 0.71
CA GLY A 78 -17.03 -9.95 1.99
C GLY A 78 -15.94 -11.00 2.23
N GLU A 79 -15.79 -11.96 1.33
CA GLU A 79 -14.75 -12.97 1.30
C GLU A 79 -13.74 -12.67 0.17
N GLU A 80 -12.57 -13.28 0.24
CA GLU A 80 -11.53 -13.08 -0.78
C GLU A 80 -11.98 -13.67 -2.12
N THR A 81 -12.03 -12.80 -3.15
CA THR A 81 -12.46 -13.15 -4.50
C THR A 81 -11.30 -13.65 -5.34
N THR A 82 -11.60 -14.46 -6.34
CA THR A 82 -10.66 -14.84 -7.40
C THR A 82 -10.32 -13.62 -8.28
N ASP A 83 -9.22 -13.70 -9.03
CA ASP A 83 -8.83 -12.66 -9.96
C ASP A 83 -9.91 -12.38 -11.03
N GLU A 84 -10.61 -13.42 -11.51
CA GLU A 84 -11.69 -13.28 -12.51
C GLU A 84 -12.95 -12.61 -11.92
N GLU A 85 -13.34 -12.96 -10.71
CA GLU A 85 -14.45 -12.30 -10.02
C GLU A 85 -14.14 -10.83 -9.75
N MET A 86 -12.93 -10.54 -9.31
CA MET A 86 -12.47 -9.19 -9.09
C MET A 86 -12.45 -8.37 -10.39
N LEU A 87 -11.90 -8.94 -11.47
CA LEU A 87 -11.88 -8.33 -12.79
C LEU A 87 -13.31 -8.01 -13.25
N THR A 88 -14.22 -8.99 -13.18
CA THR A 88 -15.62 -8.84 -13.58
C THR A 88 -16.32 -7.74 -12.78
N TYR A 89 -16.14 -7.72 -11.46
CA TYR A 89 -16.75 -6.71 -10.59
C TYR A 89 -16.33 -5.28 -10.99
N TYR A 90 -15.00 -5.03 -11.13
CA TYR A 90 -14.51 -3.69 -11.44
C TYR A 90 -14.80 -3.26 -12.89
N MET A 91 -14.86 -4.19 -13.84
CA MET A 91 -15.37 -3.91 -15.19
C MET A 91 -16.83 -3.43 -15.17
N GLU A 92 -17.69 -4.15 -14.45
CA GLU A 92 -19.10 -3.77 -14.33
C GLU A 92 -19.26 -2.45 -13.58
N LEU A 93 -18.48 -2.22 -12.55
CA LEU A 93 -18.46 -0.96 -11.82
C LEU A 93 -18.09 0.19 -12.77
N ALA A 94 -17.00 0.08 -13.52
CA ALA A 94 -16.61 1.09 -14.49
C ALA A 94 -17.71 1.33 -15.55
N ARG A 95 -18.36 0.25 -16.03
CA ARG A 95 -19.46 0.35 -17.01
C ARG A 95 -20.66 1.12 -16.46
N ARG A 96 -21.05 0.90 -15.20
CA ARG A 96 -22.13 1.66 -14.55
C ARG A 96 -21.82 3.15 -14.44
N HIS A 97 -20.56 3.52 -14.40
CA HIS A 97 -20.09 4.91 -14.30
C HIS A 97 -19.59 5.49 -15.64
N GLY A 98 -20.10 4.99 -16.77
CA GLY A 98 -19.82 5.57 -18.09
C GLY A 98 -18.57 5.00 -18.78
N GLY A 99 -18.15 3.80 -18.42
CA GLY A 99 -17.05 3.05 -19.05
C GLY A 99 -15.69 3.28 -18.44
N ARG A 100 -15.56 4.27 -17.56
CA ARG A 100 -14.31 4.53 -16.82
C ARG A 100 -14.55 5.28 -15.52
N LEU A 101 -13.68 5.05 -14.54
CA LEU A 101 -13.63 5.74 -13.24
C LEU A 101 -12.21 6.19 -12.96
N ARG A 102 -12.04 7.38 -12.42
CA ARG A 102 -10.73 7.74 -11.84
C ARG A 102 -10.56 6.99 -10.52
N ALA A 103 -9.42 6.36 -10.39
CA ALA A 103 -9.01 5.62 -9.21
C ALA A 103 -7.60 6.02 -8.79
N ALA A 104 -7.27 5.77 -7.53
CA ALA A 104 -5.91 5.90 -7.02
C ALA A 104 -5.69 4.91 -5.89
N TYR A 105 -4.48 4.42 -5.73
CA TYR A 105 -4.10 3.72 -4.51
C TYR A 105 -3.85 4.75 -3.40
N GLN A 106 -4.31 4.44 -2.20
CA GLN A 106 -3.96 5.15 -0.98
C GLN A 106 -3.04 4.25 -0.17
N ASN A 107 -1.87 4.75 0.17
CA ASN A 107 -0.89 4.00 0.94
C ASN A 107 -0.76 4.57 2.36
N ALA A 108 -0.51 3.68 3.32
CA ALA A 108 -0.08 4.03 4.67
C ALA A 108 1.18 3.26 5.03
N HIS A 109 2.06 3.90 5.78
CA HIS A 109 3.28 3.30 6.31
C HIS A 109 3.32 3.51 7.83
N CYS A 110 3.74 2.48 8.55
CA CYS A 110 3.88 2.49 10.00
C CYS A 110 5.27 2.01 10.40
N LEU A 111 5.99 2.83 11.16
CA LEU A 111 7.14 2.40 11.94
C LEU A 111 6.68 2.18 13.38
N TYR A 112 6.78 0.96 13.88
CA TYR A 112 6.42 0.57 15.23
C TYR A 112 7.64 0.02 15.98
N ALA A 113 7.93 0.59 17.14
CA ALA A 113 9.08 0.22 17.97
C ALA A 113 8.68 -0.09 19.43
N GLY A 114 7.45 -0.56 19.63
CA GLY A 114 6.91 -0.90 20.94
C GLY A 114 5.81 0.04 21.41
N PRO A 115 5.21 -0.23 22.58
CA PRO A 115 4.12 0.57 23.14
C PRO A 115 4.50 2.06 23.24
N GLY A 116 3.64 2.93 22.72
CA GLY A 116 3.86 4.38 22.71
C GLY A 116 4.91 4.89 21.70
N ARG A 117 5.54 4.00 20.92
CA ARG A 117 6.55 4.32 19.90
C ARG A 117 6.04 3.92 18.53
N ILE A 118 5.19 4.79 17.99
CA ILE A 118 4.53 4.57 16.71
C ILE A 118 4.59 5.84 15.87
N TRP A 119 5.00 5.71 14.63
CA TRP A 119 4.97 6.76 13.62
C TRP A 119 4.20 6.26 12.42
N LEU A 120 3.21 7.04 12.02
CA LEU A 120 2.26 6.66 10.97
C LEU A 120 2.24 7.76 9.91
N ARG A 121 2.29 7.36 8.64
CA ARG A 121 2.13 8.22 7.48
C ARG A 121 1.08 7.64 6.56
N THR A 122 0.05 8.40 6.29
CA THR A 122 -1.01 8.04 5.34
C THR A 122 -1.08 9.09 4.26
N GLU A 123 -1.21 8.67 3.02
CA GLU A 123 -1.43 9.59 1.91
C GLU A 123 -2.76 10.32 2.06
N THR A 124 -2.72 11.63 1.83
CA THR A 124 -3.92 12.46 1.74
C THR A 124 -4.63 12.20 0.41
N PRO A 125 -5.94 12.48 0.31
CA PRO A 125 -6.65 12.37 -0.97
C PRO A 125 -6.01 13.21 -2.10
N GLN A 126 -5.39 14.33 -1.79
CA GLN A 126 -4.69 15.17 -2.75
C GLN A 126 -3.40 14.53 -3.26
N GLU A 127 -2.70 13.80 -2.40
CA GLU A 127 -1.51 13.03 -2.80
C GLU A 127 -1.91 11.85 -3.67
N CYS A 128 -2.92 11.09 -3.28
CA CYS A 128 -3.47 9.99 -4.08
C CYS A 128 -3.91 10.46 -5.49
N ALA A 129 -4.54 11.64 -5.58
CA ALA A 129 -4.99 12.18 -6.86
C ALA A 129 -3.84 12.48 -7.86
N ARG A 130 -2.60 12.64 -7.38
CA ARG A 130 -1.43 12.86 -8.26
C ARG A 130 -0.99 11.60 -9.01
N THR A 131 -1.30 10.44 -8.46
CA THR A 131 -0.99 9.13 -9.04
C THR A 131 -2.24 8.44 -9.57
N ALA A 132 -3.31 9.22 -9.85
CA ALA A 132 -4.56 8.70 -10.34
C ALA A 132 -4.42 8.05 -11.72
N PHE A 133 -5.24 7.04 -11.93
CA PHE A 133 -5.37 6.30 -13.18
C PHE A 133 -6.86 6.10 -13.50
N TYR A 134 -7.16 5.62 -14.70
CA TYR A 134 -8.51 5.18 -15.02
C TYR A 134 -8.65 3.68 -14.79
N LEU A 135 -9.70 3.26 -14.07
CA LEU A 135 -10.25 1.92 -14.19
C LEU A 135 -11.26 1.93 -15.34
N VAL A 136 -11.06 1.07 -16.33
CA VAL A 136 -11.91 1.00 -17.53
C VAL A 136 -12.73 -0.28 -17.56
N ASP A 137 -13.80 -0.29 -18.37
CA ASP A 137 -14.72 -1.42 -18.51
C ASP A 137 -14.24 -2.47 -19.54
N THR A 138 -13.15 -2.22 -20.20
CA THR A 138 -12.56 -3.11 -21.21
C THR A 138 -11.13 -3.46 -20.79
N PRO A 139 -10.86 -4.73 -20.43
CA PRO A 139 -9.52 -5.13 -20.00
C PRO A 139 -8.58 -5.31 -21.18
N CYS A 140 -7.27 -5.07 -20.98
CA CYS A 140 -6.28 -5.53 -21.96
C CYS A 140 -6.23 -7.07 -22.00
N ALA A 141 -5.57 -7.63 -23.02
CA ALA A 141 -5.46 -9.08 -23.19
C ALA A 141 -4.49 -9.75 -22.20
N LEU A 142 -3.52 -8.98 -21.69
CA LEU A 142 -2.51 -9.48 -20.77
C LEU A 142 -3.09 -9.73 -19.39
N ARG A 143 -2.61 -10.79 -18.72
CA ARG A 143 -2.99 -11.15 -17.35
C ARG A 143 -1.75 -11.49 -16.56
N HIS A 144 -1.75 -11.09 -15.29
CA HIS A 144 -0.75 -11.51 -14.33
C HIS A 144 -1.46 -12.03 -13.07
N PRO A 145 -1.25 -13.29 -12.67
CA PRO A 145 -1.89 -13.85 -11.48
C PRO A 145 -1.60 -12.99 -10.24
N GLY A 146 -2.65 -12.68 -9.49
CA GLY A 146 -2.55 -11.82 -8.30
C GLY A 146 -2.71 -10.31 -8.57
N TRP A 147 -2.69 -9.85 -9.83
CA TRP A 147 -2.76 -8.43 -10.22
C TRP A 147 -3.88 -8.16 -11.24
N PRO A 148 -5.14 -8.55 -10.97
CA PRO A 148 -6.22 -8.46 -11.96
C PRO A 148 -6.51 -7.01 -12.36
N LEU A 149 -6.39 -6.05 -11.44
CA LEU A 149 -6.72 -4.64 -11.72
C LEU A 149 -5.75 -3.98 -12.71
N ASP A 150 -4.52 -4.45 -12.83
CA ASP A 150 -3.55 -3.89 -13.77
C ASP A 150 -3.97 -4.08 -15.23
N SER A 151 -4.85 -5.06 -15.47
CA SER A 151 -5.50 -5.26 -16.77
C SER A 151 -6.63 -4.27 -17.05
N LEU A 152 -7.12 -3.55 -16.04
CA LEU A 152 -8.16 -2.51 -16.14
C LEU A 152 -7.60 -1.11 -15.87
N ALA A 153 -6.44 -1.01 -15.24
CA ALA A 153 -5.82 0.25 -14.89
C ALA A 153 -5.13 0.85 -16.12
N VAL A 154 -5.51 2.06 -16.47
CA VAL A 154 -4.98 2.80 -17.64
C VAL A 154 -4.38 4.11 -17.16
N ARG A 155 -3.16 4.40 -17.58
CA ARG A 155 -2.51 5.68 -17.31
C ARG A 155 -3.29 6.84 -17.91
N MET A 156 -3.45 7.90 -17.14
CA MET A 156 -4.21 9.10 -17.58
C MET A 156 -3.46 9.92 -18.63
N ASP A 157 -2.13 9.87 -18.62
CA ASP A 157 -1.24 10.64 -19.50
C ASP A 157 -0.99 9.95 -20.85
N THR A 158 -0.74 8.64 -20.85
CA THR A 158 -0.36 7.88 -22.05
C THR A 158 -1.50 7.06 -22.63
N GLY A 159 -2.51 6.70 -21.84
CA GLY A 159 -3.58 5.79 -22.24
C GLY A 159 -3.15 4.32 -22.30
N THR A 160 -1.95 3.96 -21.79
CA THR A 160 -1.44 2.60 -21.74
C THR A 160 -1.96 1.87 -20.50
N TYR A 161 -2.16 0.55 -20.61
CA TYR A 161 -2.51 -0.27 -19.46
C TYR A 161 -1.30 -0.51 -18.55
N PHE A 162 -1.52 -0.56 -17.24
CA PHE A 162 -0.46 -0.90 -16.28
C PHE A 162 0.17 -2.25 -16.59
N MET A 163 -0.65 -3.21 -17.03
CA MET A 163 -0.18 -4.54 -17.40
C MET A 163 0.80 -4.52 -18.59
N GLU A 164 0.63 -3.59 -19.53
CA GLU A 164 1.55 -3.39 -20.68
C GLU A 164 2.86 -2.77 -20.22
N ASP A 165 2.81 -1.83 -19.29
CA ASP A 165 4.01 -1.24 -18.68
C ASP A 165 4.83 -2.30 -17.94
N HIS A 166 4.19 -3.17 -17.16
CA HIS A 166 4.87 -4.27 -16.45
C HIS A 166 5.57 -5.25 -17.42
N ALA A 167 5.00 -5.46 -18.60
CA ALA A 167 5.62 -6.30 -19.61
C ALA A 167 6.81 -5.61 -20.32
N ALA A 168 6.84 -4.27 -20.34
CA ALA A 168 7.88 -3.47 -20.98
C ALA A 168 9.04 -3.12 -20.03
N VAL A 169 8.77 -3.02 -18.73
CA VAL A 169 9.74 -2.65 -17.68
C VAL A 169 10.27 -3.93 -17.03
N GLN A 170 11.47 -4.35 -17.35
CA GLN A 170 12.30 -5.04 -16.37
C GLN A 170 12.47 -4.05 -15.22
N THR A 171 11.98 -4.40 -14.02
CA THR A 171 11.96 -3.56 -12.83
C THR A 171 13.34 -2.94 -12.58
N ASP A 172 13.51 -1.71 -13.05
CA ASP A 172 14.70 -0.93 -12.76
C ASP A 172 14.60 -0.41 -11.32
N ASP A 173 15.66 -0.54 -10.56
CA ASP A 173 15.80 -0.03 -9.16
C ASP A 173 15.41 1.46 -9.04
N ALA A 174 15.53 2.22 -10.14
CA ALA A 174 15.12 3.61 -10.25
C ALA A 174 13.61 3.83 -10.02
N THR A 175 12.74 2.95 -10.53
CA THR A 175 11.27 3.08 -10.38
C THR A 175 10.82 2.88 -8.94
N LEU A 176 11.48 1.97 -8.21
CA LEU A 176 11.21 1.74 -6.77
C LEU A 176 11.68 2.91 -5.91
N SER A 177 12.79 3.57 -6.27
CA SER A 177 13.26 4.74 -5.54
C SER A 177 12.32 5.94 -5.71
N ASP A 178 11.76 6.16 -6.89
CA ASP A 178 10.81 7.24 -7.14
C ASP A 178 9.51 7.08 -6.35
N LEU A 179 9.01 5.86 -6.19
CA LEU A 179 7.86 5.56 -5.33
C LEU A 179 8.14 5.76 -3.84
N ALA A 180 9.39 5.58 -3.42
CA ALA A 180 9.82 5.76 -2.03
C ALA A 180 10.03 7.23 -1.64
N LEU A 181 10.36 8.11 -2.61
CA LEU A 181 10.70 9.52 -2.37
C LEU A 181 9.67 10.29 -1.52
N PRO A 182 8.34 10.17 -1.71
CA PRO A 182 7.36 10.91 -0.93
C PRO A 182 7.34 10.54 0.57
N TYR A 183 7.81 9.35 0.93
CA TYR A 183 7.79 8.84 2.30
C TYR A 183 9.10 9.04 3.04
N ARG A 184 10.19 9.27 2.30
CA ARG A 184 11.53 9.34 2.86
C ARG A 184 11.69 10.40 3.95
N PRO A 185 11.23 11.66 3.81
CA PRO A 185 11.35 12.66 4.86
C PRO A 185 10.63 12.27 6.16
N TRP A 186 9.46 11.62 6.03
CA TRP A 186 8.73 11.10 7.19
C TRP A 186 9.52 9.98 7.89
N LEU A 187 10.09 9.06 7.12
CA LEU A 187 10.85 7.94 7.68
C LEU A 187 12.13 8.44 8.37
N GLU A 188 12.87 9.38 7.76
CA GLU A 188 14.04 10.00 8.36
C GLU A 188 13.72 10.64 9.71
N ALA A 189 12.65 11.44 9.77
CA ALA A 189 12.20 12.06 11.01
C ALA A 189 11.77 11.02 12.07
N SER A 190 11.09 9.96 11.65
CA SER A 190 10.62 8.90 12.55
C SER A 190 11.79 8.10 13.12
N MET A 191 12.78 7.78 12.32
CA MET A 191 14.00 7.07 12.76
C MET A 191 14.88 7.92 13.65
N GLN A 192 14.98 9.23 13.36
CA GLN A 192 15.67 10.15 14.25
C GLN A 192 15.01 10.22 15.62
N ALA A 193 13.66 10.33 15.66
CA ALA A 193 12.89 10.33 16.90
C ALA A 193 13.08 9.03 17.69
N LEU A 194 13.11 7.87 17.01
CA LEU A 194 13.40 6.59 17.64
C LEU A 194 14.81 6.56 18.26
N ALA A 195 15.82 7.01 17.53
CA ALA A 195 17.20 7.06 18.02
C ALA A 195 17.36 8.00 19.25
N ASP A 196 16.64 9.12 19.26
CA ASP A 196 16.65 10.05 20.39
C ASP A 196 16.00 9.42 21.63
N LEU A 197 14.91 8.68 21.48
CA LEU A 197 14.28 7.96 22.58
C LEU A 197 15.21 6.90 23.18
N GLN A 198 15.89 6.12 22.35
CA GLN A 198 16.84 5.09 22.79
C GLN A 198 18.03 5.67 23.56
N ARG A 199 18.56 6.82 23.13
CA ARG A 199 19.63 7.53 23.85
C ARG A 199 19.19 7.99 25.24
N ASN A 200 18.02 8.62 25.32
CA ASN A 200 17.47 9.13 26.59
C ASN A 200 17.14 8.01 27.60
N GLU A 201 16.86 6.80 27.14
CA GLU A 201 16.63 5.64 28.01
C GLU A 201 17.96 5.07 28.53
N GLY A 202 18.99 4.96 27.69
CA GLY A 202 20.32 4.52 28.10
C GLY A 202 20.97 5.44 29.12
N GLU A 203 20.71 6.77 29.07
CA GLU A 203 21.22 7.75 30.03
C GLU A 203 20.53 7.68 31.40
N LYS A 204 19.32 7.11 31.49
CA LYS A 204 18.58 6.95 32.76
C LYS A 204 18.95 5.67 33.51
N GLU A 205 19.56 4.71 32.84
CA GLU A 205 19.97 3.43 33.42
C GLU A 205 21.44 3.44 33.90
N THR A 206 22.17 4.53 33.66
CA THR A 206 23.54 4.77 34.14
C THR A 206 23.56 5.77 35.31
#